data_a4bd44ad0b82ec1c3ed5352db1f19480
#
_entry.id   a4bd44ad0b82ec1c3ed5352db1f19480
#
_cell.length_a   1.000
_cell.length_b   1.000
_cell.length_c   1.000
_cell.angle_alpha   90.00
_cell.angle_beta   90.00
_cell.angle_gamma   90.00
#
_symmetry.space_group_name_H-M   'P 1'
#
loop_
_entity.id
_entity.type
_entity.pdbx_description
1 polymer ?
#
loop_
_entity_poly.entity_id
_entity_poly.type
_entity_poly.pdbx_seq_one_letter_code
_entity_poly.pdbx_strand_id
1 'polypeptide(L)'
;MMSTLDKILEEINNAESIVILTHENPDGDAVGTSLALYNALKMSGKNNVDLIIPECPITFSFLPGANELKKESNKDEYDLAIAIDCATLKMLSGGTKYFENASSSVVIDHHGTNTMYGDYNFVNPDAPACAEVMIVALNHFNMEIDKNIGTCLLVGIITDTGGFKYQGVTAETFEFVATLLNKGVNVSDTYRKVLQVKTRSAFELARIAN
;
A
#
# COMPACT_ATOMS: atom_id res chain seq x y z
N MET A 1 -26.82 -9.01 -2.87
CA MET A 1 -25.61 -9.79 -2.54
C MET A 1 -24.55 -8.77 -2.13
N MET A 2 -23.93 -8.92 -0.98
CA MET A 2 -22.86 -8.00 -0.54
C MET A 2 -21.68 -8.05 -1.53
N SER A 3 -21.11 -6.90 -1.86
CA SER A 3 -19.89 -6.82 -2.66
C SER A 3 -18.68 -7.35 -1.88
N THR A 4 -17.58 -7.63 -2.55
CA THR A 4 -16.31 -7.99 -1.88
C THR A 4 -15.86 -6.89 -0.92
N LEU A 5 -15.96 -5.63 -1.33
CA LEU A 5 -15.59 -4.49 -0.49
C LEU A 5 -16.49 -4.34 0.75
N ASP A 6 -17.80 -4.65 0.65
CA ASP A 6 -18.68 -4.66 1.82
C ASP A 6 -18.22 -5.67 2.86
N LYS A 7 -17.82 -6.87 2.41
CA LYS A 7 -17.32 -7.93 3.29
C LYS A 7 -15.98 -7.54 3.92
N ILE A 8 -15.06 -6.96 3.14
CA ILE A 8 -13.79 -6.46 3.67
C ILE A 8 -14.01 -5.40 4.74
N LEU A 9 -14.96 -4.48 4.51
CA LEU A 9 -15.32 -3.47 5.50
C LEU A 9 -15.91 -4.09 6.77
N GLU A 10 -16.73 -5.14 6.64
CA GLU A 10 -17.28 -5.90 7.78
C GLU A 10 -16.14 -6.52 8.60
N GLU A 11 -15.18 -7.20 7.96
CA GLU A 11 -14.00 -7.77 8.63
C GLU A 11 -13.15 -6.70 9.33
N ILE A 12 -12.89 -5.56 8.66
CA ILE A 12 -12.18 -4.44 9.26
C ILE A 12 -12.93 -3.93 10.51
N ASN A 13 -14.26 -3.80 10.43
CA ASN A 13 -15.05 -3.28 11.55
C ASN A 13 -15.05 -4.22 12.74
N ASN A 14 -15.13 -5.52 12.53
CA ASN A 14 -15.19 -6.55 13.55
C ASN A 14 -13.83 -6.84 14.20
N ALA A 15 -12.72 -6.65 13.49
CA ALA A 15 -11.38 -6.93 13.98
C ALA A 15 -10.97 -5.99 15.11
N GLU A 16 -10.50 -6.54 16.23
CA GLU A 16 -9.87 -5.82 17.33
C GLU A 16 -8.35 -5.67 17.13
N SER A 17 -7.75 -6.59 16.36
CA SER A 17 -6.32 -6.58 16.00
C SER A 17 -6.13 -6.82 14.50
N ILE A 18 -5.35 -5.95 13.85
CA ILE A 18 -5.12 -6.00 12.40
C ILE A 18 -3.62 -6.02 12.14
N VAL A 19 -3.18 -6.85 11.21
CA VAL A 19 -1.83 -6.78 10.64
C VAL A 19 -1.90 -6.45 9.15
N ILE A 20 -1.10 -5.48 8.72
CA ILE A 20 -0.89 -5.13 7.31
C ILE A 20 0.46 -5.66 6.89
N LEU A 21 0.48 -6.36 5.77
CA LEU A 21 1.64 -7.05 5.20
C LEU A 21 1.80 -6.67 3.73
N THR A 22 3.02 -6.73 3.23
CA THR A 22 3.33 -6.62 1.81
C THR A 22 4.46 -7.57 1.42
N HIS A 23 4.88 -7.57 0.16
CA HIS A 23 5.94 -8.45 -0.31
C HIS A 23 7.32 -8.12 0.28
N GLU A 24 8.24 -9.09 0.27
CA GLU A 24 9.55 -9.06 0.95
C GLU A 24 10.45 -7.90 0.51
N ASN A 25 10.46 -7.55 -0.78
CA ASN A 25 11.25 -6.45 -1.34
C ASN A 25 10.34 -5.31 -1.78
N PRO A 26 9.77 -4.54 -0.83
CA PRO A 26 8.70 -3.63 -1.15
C PRO A 26 9.22 -2.42 -1.94
N ASP A 27 8.51 -2.09 -2.99
CA ASP A 27 8.70 -0.89 -3.77
C ASP A 27 7.86 0.28 -3.24
N GLY A 28 7.69 1.33 -4.04
CA GLY A 28 6.94 2.49 -3.61
C GLY A 28 5.44 2.27 -3.59
N ASP A 29 4.91 1.38 -4.43
CA ASP A 29 3.49 1.06 -4.41
C ASP A 29 3.14 0.21 -3.18
N ALA A 30 3.91 -0.84 -2.92
CA ALA A 30 3.76 -1.66 -1.73
C ALA A 30 3.84 -0.84 -0.43
N VAL A 31 4.88 0.00 -0.27
CA VAL A 31 5.07 0.83 0.93
C VAL A 31 4.01 1.93 1.01
N GLY A 32 3.77 2.65 -0.08
CA GLY A 32 2.83 3.76 -0.11
C GLY A 32 1.40 3.32 0.18
N THR A 33 0.94 2.27 -0.51
CA THR A 33 -0.41 1.73 -0.34
C THR A 33 -0.64 1.14 1.05
N SER A 34 0.36 0.42 1.59
CA SER A 34 0.28 -0.11 2.96
C SER A 34 0.22 1.00 4.01
N LEU A 35 1.03 2.05 3.88
CA LEU A 35 1.00 3.22 4.76
C LEU A 35 -0.31 4.01 4.63
N ALA A 36 -0.87 4.11 3.42
CA ALA A 36 -2.16 4.76 3.21
C ALA A 36 -3.28 4.06 3.99
N LEU A 37 -3.37 2.72 3.88
CA LEU A 37 -4.34 1.94 4.65
C LEU A 37 -4.09 2.04 6.15
N TYR A 38 -2.84 1.93 6.60
CA TYR A 38 -2.47 2.06 8.01
C TYR A 38 -2.96 3.39 8.59
N ASN A 39 -2.65 4.51 7.93
CA ASN A 39 -3.07 5.83 8.39
C ASN A 39 -4.60 5.99 8.35
N ALA A 40 -5.29 5.46 7.34
CA ALA A 40 -6.74 5.49 7.25
C ALA A 40 -7.41 4.71 8.39
N LEU A 41 -6.91 3.51 8.72
CA LEU A 41 -7.38 2.71 9.84
C LEU A 41 -7.15 3.42 11.17
N LYS A 42 -5.97 4.00 11.39
CA LYS A 42 -5.67 4.79 12.59
C LYS A 42 -6.60 5.99 12.72
N MET A 43 -6.86 6.70 11.64
CA MET A 43 -7.75 7.86 11.62
C MET A 43 -9.21 7.47 11.86
N SER A 44 -9.63 6.27 11.45
CA SER A 44 -10.97 5.73 11.74
C SER A 44 -11.12 5.13 13.15
N GLY A 45 -10.07 5.22 14.00
CA GLY A 45 -10.11 4.79 15.39
C GLY A 45 -9.62 3.35 15.64
N LYS A 46 -9.13 2.65 14.63
CA LYS A 46 -8.48 1.34 14.81
C LYS A 46 -7.08 1.53 15.40
N ASN A 47 -6.92 1.29 16.70
CA ASN A 47 -5.68 1.56 17.42
C ASN A 47 -4.69 0.39 17.44
N ASN A 48 -5.19 -0.84 17.33
CA ASN A 48 -4.40 -2.06 17.39
C ASN A 48 -4.10 -2.58 15.97
N VAL A 49 -3.33 -1.79 15.22
CA VAL A 49 -2.91 -2.10 13.85
C VAL A 49 -1.39 -2.16 13.81
N ASP A 50 -0.86 -3.27 13.35
CA ASP A 50 0.57 -3.46 13.09
C ASP A 50 0.80 -3.40 11.57
N LEU A 51 1.79 -2.62 11.15
CA LEU A 51 2.26 -2.59 9.77
C LEU A 51 3.67 -3.18 9.74
N ILE A 52 3.82 -4.36 9.14
CA ILE A 52 5.07 -5.12 9.14
C ILE A 52 5.72 -5.03 7.76
N ILE A 53 6.81 -4.27 7.70
CA ILE A 53 7.69 -4.13 6.53
C ILE A 53 9.13 -4.22 7.04
N PRO A 54 9.73 -5.43 7.03
CA PRO A 54 11.04 -5.69 7.65
C PRO A 54 12.16 -4.81 7.10
N GLU A 55 12.16 -4.57 5.80
CA GLU A 55 13.19 -3.82 5.09
C GLU A 55 12.57 -2.71 4.21
N CYS A 56 12.01 -1.68 4.85
CA CYS A 56 11.52 -0.52 4.11
C CYS A 56 12.70 0.28 3.52
N PRO A 57 12.71 0.54 2.20
CA PRO A 57 13.74 1.37 1.59
C PRO A 57 13.75 2.79 2.17
N ILE A 58 14.95 3.28 2.48
CA ILE A 58 15.16 4.60 3.11
C ILE A 58 14.54 5.75 2.28
N THR A 59 14.41 5.55 0.98
CA THR A 59 13.77 6.51 0.06
C THR A 59 12.35 6.85 0.48
N PHE A 60 11.64 5.94 1.15
CA PHE A 60 10.24 6.12 1.57
C PHE A 60 10.10 6.54 3.04
N SER A 61 11.22 6.78 3.76
CA SER A 61 11.19 7.20 5.17
C SER A 61 10.52 8.55 5.42
N PHE A 62 10.30 9.35 4.39
CA PHE A 62 9.61 10.64 4.48
C PHE A 62 8.08 10.50 4.50
N LEU A 63 7.54 9.31 4.22
CA LEU A 63 6.10 9.08 4.18
C LEU A 63 5.48 9.15 5.58
N PRO A 64 4.28 9.73 5.69
CA PRO A 64 3.53 9.73 6.94
C PRO A 64 3.31 8.31 7.47
N GLY A 65 3.67 8.08 8.73
CA GLY A 65 3.57 6.76 9.36
C GLY A 65 4.77 5.85 9.17
N ALA A 66 5.79 6.23 8.37
CA ALA A 66 6.97 5.39 8.13
C ALA A 66 7.79 5.10 9.40
N ASN A 67 7.68 5.92 10.44
CA ASN A 67 8.30 5.69 11.74
C ASN A 67 7.57 4.64 12.59
N GLU A 68 6.37 4.25 12.21
CA GLU A 68 5.54 3.23 12.89
C GLU A 68 5.74 1.81 12.31
N LEU A 69 6.51 1.69 11.23
CA LEU A 69 6.82 0.42 10.59
C LEU A 69 7.53 -0.53 11.56
N LYS A 70 7.07 -1.77 11.58
CA LYS A 70 7.68 -2.84 12.38
C LYS A 70 8.43 -3.81 11.47
N LYS A 71 9.54 -4.35 11.98
CA LYS A 71 10.24 -5.46 11.31
C LYS A 71 9.56 -6.80 11.57
N GLU A 72 9.01 -6.95 12.76
CA GLU A 72 8.29 -8.12 13.23
C GLU A 72 7.29 -7.72 14.33
N SER A 73 6.39 -8.61 14.68
CA SER A 73 5.49 -8.45 15.80
C SER A 73 5.78 -9.49 16.88
N ASN A 74 5.50 -9.12 18.13
CA ASN A 74 5.51 -10.04 19.27
C ASN A 74 4.20 -10.84 19.39
N LYS A 75 3.21 -10.57 18.52
CA LYS A 75 1.96 -11.32 18.44
C LYS A 75 2.11 -12.38 17.36
N ASP A 76 1.56 -13.56 17.62
CA ASP A 76 1.52 -14.64 16.63
C ASP A 76 0.17 -14.72 15.90
N GLU A 77 -0.89 -14.14 16.47
CA GLU A 77 -2.25 -14.19 15.94
C GLU A 77 -2.87 -12.79 15.85
N TYR A 78 -3.70 -12.58 14.82
CA TYR A 78 -4.50 -11.39 14.60
C TYR A 78 -5.92 -11.78 14.20
N ASP A 79 -6.87 -10.88 14.47
CA ASP A 79 -8.24 -11.09 13.98
C ASP A 79 -8.29 -10.95 12.46
N LEU A 80 -7.50 -10.03 11.89
CA LEU A 80 -7.47 -9.75 10.47
C LEU A 80 -6.05 -9.52 9.96
N ALA A 81 -5.66 -10.24 8.91
CA ALA A 81 -4.47 -9.97 8.13
C ALA A 81 -4.83 -9.38 6.76
N ILE A 82 -4.18 -8.29 6.37
CA ILE A 82 -4.40 -7.63 5.09
C ILE A 82 -3.07 -7.62 4.31
N ALA A 83 -3.03 -8.34 3.21
CA ALA A 83 -1.90 -8.34 2.27
C ALA A 83 -2.13 -7.28 1.19
N ILE A 84 -1.14 -6.41 1.00
CA ILE A 84 -1.18 -5.29 0.06
C ILE A 84 -0.10 -5.51 -1.00
N ASP A 85 -0.49 -5.33 -2.28
CA ASP A 85 0.42 -5.35 -3.42
C ASP A 85 1.29 -6.61 -3.46
N CYS A 86 0.64 -7.76 -3.35
CA CYS A 86 1.32 -9.04 -3.21
C CYS A 86 0.59 -10.14 -3.97
N ALA A 87 1.14 -10.58 -5.09
CA ALA A 87 0.48 -11.51 -6.00
C ALA A 87 0.32 -12.94 -5.44
N THR A 88 1.17 -13.36 -4.51
CA THR A 88 1.11 -14.71 -3.95
C THR A 88 1.47 -14.72 -2.48
N LEU A 89 0.89 -15.65 -1.72
CA LEU A 89 1.19 -15.86 -0.30
C LEU A 89 2.70 -16.01 -0.03
N LYS A 90 3.41 -16.70 -0.93
CA LYS A 90 4.85 -16.93 -0.79
C LYS A 90 5.67 -15.63 -0.80
N MET A 91 5.21 -14.59 -1.48
CA MET A 91 5.92 -13.31 -1.55
C MET A 91 5.89 -12.54 -0.22
N LEU A 92 4.97 -12.85 0.70
CA LEU A 92 4.94 -12.28 2.04
C LEU A 92 6.15 -12.68 2.90
N SER A 93 6.90 -13.72 2.47
CA SER A 93 8.11 -14.20 3.17
C SER A 93 7.90 -14.37 4.67
N GLY A 94 8.60 -13.61 5.54
CA GLY A 94 8.43 -13.65 6.99
C GLY A 94 7.06 -13.21 7.50
N GLY A 95 6.25 -12.55 6.68
CA GLY A 95 4.87 -12.16 6.96
C GLY A 95 3.86 -13.30 6.83
N THR A 96 4.21 -14.39 6.12
CA THR A 96 3.31 -15.53 5.85
C THR A 96 2.71 -16.10 7.14
N LYS A 97 3.51 -16.24 8.19
CA LYS A 97 3.02 -16.75 9.48
C LYS A 97 1.89 -15.92 10.09
N TYR A 98 1.93 -14.60 9.96
CA TYR A 98 0.88 -13.73 10.48
C TYR A 98 -0.38 -13.80 9.63
N PHE A 99 -0.21 -13.98 8.31
CA PHE A 99 -1.33 -14.12 7.38
C PHE A 99 -2.08 -15.43 7.57
N GLU A 100 -1.34 -16.54 7.72
CA GLU A 100 -1.93 -17.88 7.87
C GLU A 100 -2.55 -18.11 9.26
N ASN A 101 -2.04 -17.42 10.31
CA ASN A 101 -2.55 -17.55 11.68
C ASN A 101 -3.66 -16.55 12.00
N ALA A 102 -4.01 -15.63 11.10
CA ALA A 102 -5.10 -14.70 11.32
C ALA A 102 -6.45 -15.40 11.22
N SER A 103 -7.44 -14.90 11.98
CA SER A 103 -8.82 -15.43 11.96
C SER A 103 -9.51 -15.20 10.62
N SER A 104 -9.15 -14.12 9.92
CA SER A 104 -9.62 -13.75 8.59
C SER A 104 -8.52 -13.08 7.79
N SER A 105 -8.56 -13.22 6.47
CA SER A 105 -7.52 -12.72 5.58
C SER A 105 -8.08 -11.98 4.37
N VAL A 106 -7.42 -10.86 4.03
CA VAL A 106 -7.78 -9.98 2.91
C VAL A 106 -6.57 -9.77 2.01
N VAL A 107 -6.80 -9.74 0.71
CA VAL A 107 -5.81 -9.33 -0.30
C VAL A 107 -6.34 -8.14 -1.06
N ILE A 108 -5.56 -7.06 -1.17
CA ILE A 108 -5.82 -5.91 -2.03
C ILE A 108 -4.62 -5.76 -2.96
N ASP A 109 -4.85 -5.91 -4.27
CA ASP A 109 -3.76 -6.03 -5.22
C ASP A 109 -4.17 -5.60 -6.64
N HIS A 110 -3.20 -5.40 -7.54
CA HIS A 110 -3.44 -5.11 -8.94
C HIS A 110 -2.74 -6.10 -9.90
N HIS A 111 -2.01 -7.06 -9.39
CA HIS A 111 -1.30 -8.01 -10.24
C HIS A 111 -2.24 -9.00 -10.93
N GLY A 112 -2.18 -9.09 -12.27
CA GLY A 112 -2.95 -10.08 -13.05
C GLY A 112 -2.56 -11.54 -12.78
N THR A 113 -1.44 -11.76 -12.11
CA THR A 113 -0.95 -13.09 -11.66
C THR A 113 -1.37 -13.44 -10.24
N ASN A 114 -2.20 -12.61 -9.58
CA ASN A 114 -2.63 -12.86 -8.22
C ASN A 114 -3.33 -14.21 -8.09
N THR A 115 -2.97 -14.98 -7.07
CA THR A 115 -3.50 -16.34 -6.83
C THR A 115 -4.74 -16.36 -5.96
N MET A 116 -5.29 -15.20 -5.60
CA MET A 116 -6.53 -15.04 -4.82
C MET A 116 -6.49 -15.82 -3.50
N TYR A 117 -5.41 -15.68 -2.74
CA TYR A 117 -5.07 -16.51 -1.58
C TYR A 117 -5.67 -16.06 -0.25
N GLY A 118 -6.37 -14.92 -0.21
CA GLY A 118 -7.12 -14.46 0.96
C GLY A 118 -8.55 -15.02 1.00
N ASP A 119 -9.18 -14.97 2.16
CA ASP A 119 -10.61 -15.25 2.29
C ASP A 119 -11.43 -14.25 1.48
N TYR A 120 -10.98 -13.00 1.43
CA TYR A 120 -11.54 -11.93 0.61
C TYR A 120 -10.44 -11.29 -0.24
N ASN A 121 -10.68 -11.21 -1.54
CA ASN A 121 -9.70 -10.68 -2.49
C ASN A 121 -10.33 -9.54 -3.31
N PHE A 122 -9.74 -8.35 -3.22
CA PHE A 122 -10.09 -7.21 -4.05
C PHE A 122 -8.91 -6.90 -4.98
N VAL A 123 -8.95 -7.49 -6.17
CA VAL A 123 -7.86 -7.45 -7.16
C VAL A 123 -8.38 -6.81 -8.43
N ASN A 124 -7.68 -5.80 -8.93
CA ASN A 124 -7.99 -5.14 -10.19
C ASN A 124 -6.77 -5.11 -11.13
N PRO A 125 -6.64 -6.09 -12.06
CA PRO A 125 -5.50 -6.15 -12.97
C PRO A 125 -5.44 -5.01 -14.02
N ASP A 126 -6.50 -4.26 -14.17
CA ASP A 126 -6.54 -3.12 -15.11
C ASP A 126 -6.00 -1.83 -14.47
N ALA A 127 -5.84 -1.81 -13.15
CA ALA A 127 -5.25 -0.68 -12.44
C ALA A 127 -3.71 -0.68 -12.61
N PRO A 128 -3.11 0.47 -12.97
CA PRO A 128 -1.66 0.56 -13.15
C PRO A 128 -0.87 0.56 -11.83
N ALA A 129 -1.54 0.65 -10.68
CA ALA A 129 -0.94 0.63 -9.36
C ALA A 129 -1.94 0.11 -8.31
N CYS A 130 -1.47 -0.59 -7.29
CA CYS A 130 -2.28 -1.03 -6.15
C CYS A 130 -2.83 0.18 -5.38
N ALA A 131 -2.13 1.32 -5.39
CA ALA A 131 -2.60 2.58 -4.82
C ALA A 131 -3.94 3.05 -5.42
N GLU A 132 -4.20 2.82 -6.72
CA GLU A 132 -5.49 3.16 -7.34
C GLU A 132 -6.60 2.22 -6.85
N VAL A 133 -6.30 0.93 -6.72
CA VAL A 133 -7.22 -0.05 -6.12
C VAL A 133 -7.55 0.34 -4.68
N MET A 134 -6.56 0.82 -3.92
CA MET A 134 -6.76 1.29 -2.54
C MET A 134 -7.60 2.56 -2.48
N ILE A 135 -7.46 3.52 -3.42
CA ILE A 135 -8.33 4.71 -3.47
C ILE A 135 -9.80 4.29 -3.61
N VAL A 136 -10.08 3.33 -4.50
CA VAL A 136 -11.43 2.79 -4.68
C VAL A 136 -11.94 2.15 -3.39
N ALA A 137 -11.11 1.34 -2.72
CA ALA A 137 -11.46 0.68 -1.46
C ALA A 137 -11.74 1.70 -0.35
N LEU A 138 -10.86 2.68 -0.12
CA LEU A 138 -11.02 3.70 0.92
C LEU A 138 -12.27 4.56 0.70
N ASN A 139 -12.56 4.94 -0.56
CA ASN A 139 -13.79 5.65 -0.90
C ASN A 139 -15.03 4.81 -0.60
N HIS A 140 -15.03 3.51 -0.94
CA HIS A 140 -16.12 2.60 -0.63
C HIS A 140 -16.34 2.44 0.89
N PHE A 141 -15.25 2.41 1.66
CA PHE A 141 -15.28 2.33 3.13
C PHE A 141 -15.70 3.64 3.80
N ASN A 142 -15.92 4.72 3.04
CA ASN A 142 -16.12 6.07 3.54
C ASN A 142 -15.00 6.54 4.49
N MET A 143 -13.79 6.05 4.28
CA MET A 143 -12.60 6.52 4.99
C MET A 143 -12.05 7.77 4.33
N GLU A 144 -11.80 8.80 5.11
CA GLU A 144 -11.28 10.07 4.59
C GLU A 144 -9.85 9.90 4.05
N ILE A 145 -9.62 10.37 2.83
CA ILE A 145 -8.28 10.51 2.27
C ILE A 145 -7.83 11.95 2.52
N ASP A 146 -7.04 12.15 3.57
CA ASP A 146 -6.41 13.42 3.87
C ASP A 146 -5.12 13.62 3.07
N LYS A 147 -4.41 14.72 3.32
CA LYS A 147 -3.12 15.02 2.68
C LYS A 147 -2.06 13.92 2.92
N ASN A 148 -2.03 13.35 4.13
CA ASN A 148 -1.02 12.36 4.51
C ASN A 148 -1.25 11.04 3.79
N ILE A 149 -2.48 10.54 3.84
CA ILE A 149 -2.90 9.33 3.13
C ILE A 149 -2.72 9.53 1.62
N GLY A 150 -3.13 10.68 1.09
CA GLY A 150 -2.96 11.02 -0.31
C GLY A 150 -1.50 11.10 -0.76
N THR A 151 -0.58 11.53 0.11
CA THR A 151 0.87 11.53 -0.19
C THR A 151 1.39 10.09 -0.33
N CYS A 152 0.95 9.18 0.53
CA CYS A 152 1.30 7.76 0.46
C CYS A 152 0.78 7.12 -0.83
N LEU A 153 -0.49 7.33 -1.17
CA LEU A 153 -1.11 6.83 -2.40
C LEU A 153 -0.44 7.39 -3.66
N LEU A 154 -0.08 8.68 -3.65
CA LEU A 154 0.62 9.29 -4.79
C LEU A 154 2.00 8.65 -5.02
N VAL A 155 2.71 8.24 -3.97
CA VAL A 155 3.98 7.52 -4.12
C VAL A 155 3.77 6.20 -4.86
N GLY A 156 2.76 5.43 -4.50
CA GLY A 156 2.41 4.20 -5.22
C GLY A 156 2.14 4.46 -6.70
N ILE A 157 1.24 5.40 -7.00
CA ILE A 157 0.93 5.76 -8.40
C ILE A 157 2.19 6.19 -9.17
N ILE A 158 3.04 7.05 -8.59
CA ILE A 158 4.25 7.54 -9.27
C ILE A 158 5.24 6.41 -9.53
N THR A 159 5.44 5.50 -8.59
CA THR A 159 6.43 4.42 -8.75
C THR A 159 5.99 3.43 -9.81
N ASP A 160 4.79 2.90 -9.72
CA ASP A 160 4.30 1.86 -10.62
C ASP A 160 3.98 2.36 -12.03
N THR A 161 3.64 3.63 -12.17
CA THR A 161 3.47 4.24 -13.49
C THR A 161 4.78 4.76 -14.09
N GLY A 162 5.91 4.62 -13.39
CA GLY A 162 7.19 5.21 -13.81
C GLY A 162 7.12 6.73 -13.98
N GLY A 163 6.34 7.41 -13.14
CA GLY A 163 6.03 8.82 -13.26
C GLY A 163 5.12 9.12 -14.44
N PHE A 164 4.09 8.33 -14.63
CA PHE A 164 3.07 8.42 -15.68
C PHE A 164 3.57 8.13 -17.10
N LYS A 165 4.63 7.32 -17.25
CA LYS A 165 5.25 7.01 -18.56
C LYS A 165 4.93 5.62 -19.07
N TYR A 166 4.54 4.68 -18.19
CA TYR A 166 4.31 3.31 -18.59
C TYR A 166 2.95 3.11 -19.24
N GLN A 167 2.84 2.05 -20.04
CA GLN A 167 1.56 1.61 -20.56
C GLN A 167 0.66 1.20 -19.40
N GLY A 168 -0.63 1.46 -19.51
CA GLY A 168 -1.58 1.20 -18.42
C GLY A 168 -2.03 2.46 -17.67
N VAL A 169 -1.29 3.59 -17.80
CA VAL A 169 -1.78 4.88 -17.31
C VAL A 169 -3.04 5.28 -18.06
N THR A 170 -4.11 5.56 -17.30
CA THR A 170 -5.44 5.86 -17.84
C THR A 170 -5.87 7.30 -17.50
N ALA A 171 -7.02 7.73 -18.05
CA ALA A 171 -7.63 8.98 -17.63
C ALA A 171 -7.99 8.96 -16.14
N GLU A 172 -8.45 7.81 -15.62
CA GLU A 172 -8.80 7.61 -14.22
C GLU A 172 -7.59 7.82 -13.29
N THR A 173 -6.38 7.37 -13.70
CA THR A 173 -5.12 7.67 -12.99
C THR A 173 -4.97 9.17 -12.74
N PHE A 174 -5.20 10.01 -13.76
CA PHE A 174 -5.12 11.47 -13.62
C PHE A 174 -6.26 12.05 -12.81
N GLU A 175 -7.46 11.48 -12.85
CA GLU A 175 -8.58 11.88 -12.01
C GLU A 175 -8.29 11.62 -10.53
N PHE A 176 -7.69 10.46 -10.19
CA PHE A 176 -7.22 10.19 -8.84
C PHE A 176 -6.15 11.19 -8.41
N VAL A 177 -5.15 11.45 -9.24
CA VAL A 177 -4.11 12.44 -8.93
C VAL A 177 -4.69 13.83 -8.75
N ALA A 178 -5.65 14.25 -9.58
CA ALA A 178 -6.34 15.52 -9.42
C ALA A 178 -7.10 15.61 -8.07
N THR A 179 -7.74 14.51 -7.68
CA THR A 179 -8.41 14.40 -6.38
C THR A 179 -7.41 14.56 -5.22
N LEU A 180 -6.24 13.89 -5.30
CA LEU A 180 -5.19 14.01 -4.30
C LEU A 180 -4.61 15.45 -4.24
N LEU A 181 -4.43 16.10 -5.38
CA LEU A 181 -4.04 17.52 -5.44
C LEU A 181 -5.04 18.43 -4.69
N ASN A 182 -6.35 18.20 -4.87
CA ASN A 182 -7.40 18.94 -4.18
C ASN A 182 -7.38 18.71 -2.66
N LYS A 183 -6.80 17.59 -2.19
CA LYS A 183 -6.55 17.32 -0.76
C LYS A 183 -5.25 17.96 -0.26
N GLY A 184 -4.54 18.70 -1.09
CA GLY A 184 -3.33 19.45 -0.73
C GLY A 184 -2.04 18.61 -0.84
N VAL A 185 -2.07 17.47 -1.53
CA VAL A 185 -0.86 16.68 -1.80
C VAL A 185 0.05 17.45 -2.75
N ASN A 186 1.34 17.48 -2.46
CA ASN A 186 2.33 18.16 -3.28
C ASN A 186 2.98 17.19 -4.28
N VAL A 187 2.41 17.09 -5.48
CA VAL A 187 2.89 16.20 -6.54
C VAL A 187 4.35 16.48 -6.89
N SER A 188 4.74 17.77 -7.02
CA SER A 188 6.11 18.13 -7.41
C SER A 188 7.15 17.69 -6.38
N ASP A 189 6.88 17.90 -5.08
CA ASP A 189 7.78 17.49 -4.00
C ASP A 189 7.85 15.96 -3.89
N THR A 190 6.71 15.28 -3.97
CA THR A 190 6.64 13.81 -3.94
C THR A 190 7.40 13.20 -5.11
N TYR A 191 7.17 13.69 -6.33
CA TYR A 191 7.84 13.24 -7.54
C TYR A 191 9.37 13.39 -7.43
N ARG A 192 9.82 14.55 -6.94
CA ARG A 192 11.25 14.83 -6.74
C ARG A 192 11.87 13.85 -5.73
N LYS A 193 11.22 13.61 -4.60
CA LYS A 193 11.71 12.71 -3.54
C LYS A 193 11.81 11.26 -4.03
N VAL A 194 10.85 10.81 -4.82
CA VAL A 194 10.76 9.41 -5.27
C VAL A 194 11.67 9.13 -6.47
N LEU A 195 11.63 9.97 -7.50
CA LEU A 195 12.28 9.68 -8.78
C LEU A 195 13.56 10.47 -9.06
N GLN A 196 13.77 11.61 -8.42
CA GLN A 196 14.90 12.49 -8.73
C GLN A 196 15.99 12.48 -7.67
N VAL A 197 15.70 12.14 -6.42
CA VAL A 197 16.72 12.05 -5.37
C VAL A 197 17.44 10.71 -5.53
N LYS A 198 18.60 10.73 -6.16
CA LYS A 198 19.52 9.60 -6.19
C LYS A 198 20.31 9.55 -4.90
N THR A 199 20.47 8.36 -4.32
CA THR A 199 21.43 8.18 -3.23
C THR A 199 22.84 8.50 -3.75
N ARG A 200 23.74 8.94 -2.87
CA ARG A 200 25.15 9.20 -3.23
C ARG A 200 25.78 7.98 -3.91
N SER A 201 25.49 6.79 -3.40
CA SER A 201 25.95 5.52 -3.98
C SER A 201 25.43 5.28 -5.40
N ALA A 202 24.15 5.55 -5.67
CA ALA A 202 23.57 5.42 -7.01
C ALA A 202 24.16 6.46 -8.00
N PHE A 203 24.48 7.67 -7.51
CA PHE A 203 25.14 8.70 -8.30
C PHE A 203 26.58 8.30 -8.66
N GLU A 204 27.35 7.77 -7.69
CA GLU A 204 28.72 7.28 -7.92
C GLU A 204 28.75 6.10 -8.90
N LEU A 205 27.83 5.14 -8.76
CA LEU A 205 27.71 4.00 -9.70
C LEU A 205 27.36 4.47 -11.11
N ALA A 206 26.43 5.40 -11.27
CA ALA A 206 26.09 5.95 -12.59
C ALA A 206 27.27 6.71 -13.24
N ARG A 207 28.16 7.30 -12.44
CA ARG A 207 29.38 8.00 -12.91
C ARG A 207 30.47 7.04 -13.39
N ILE A 208 30.51 5.81 -12.86
CA ILE A 208 31.47 4.77 -13.25
C ILE A 208 31.01 4.02 -14.49
N ALA A 209 29.67 3.96 -14.73
CA ALA A 209 29.06 3.24 -15.85
C ALA A 209 29.01 4.06 -17.17
N ASN A 210 29.35 5.34 -17.15
CA ASN A 210 29.50 6.23 -18.32
C ASN A 210 30.98 6.55 -18.58
#